data_09ddf64c92623ba1a65e36999300c921
#
_entry.id   09ddf64c92623ba1a65e36999300c921
#
_cell.length_a   1.000
_cell.length_b   1.000
_cell.length_c   1.000
_cell.angle_alpha   90.00
_cell.angle_beta   90.00
_cell.angle_gamma   90.00
#
_symmetry.space_group_name_H-M   'P 1'
#
loop_
_entity.id
_entity.type
_entity.pdbx_description
1 polymer ?
#
loop_
_entity_poly.entity_id
_entity_poly.type
_entity_poly.pdbx_seq_one_letter_code
_entity_poly.pdbx_strand_id
1 'polypeptide(L)' 'MTTWAIQPSDYGNEVKIWADVFDNDHFADAKRHAERQAEQLGRPVTIWKVGSISEFKWMEVK' A
#
# COMPACT_ATOMS: atom_id res chain seq x y z
N MET A 1 -9.29 3.33 13.47
CA MET A 1 -8.06 3.99 13.04
C MET A 1 -7.68 3.53 11.64
N THR A 2 -7.25 4.44 10.78
CA THR A 2 -6.92 4.12 9.40
C THR A 2 -5.42 4.07 9.20
N THR A 3 -4.96 3.07 8.44
CA THR A 3 -3.55 2.97 8.07
C THR A 3 -3.46 2.73 6.56
N TRP A 4 -2.26 2.91 6.03
CA TRP A 4 -1.97 2.68 4.62
C TRP A 4 -1.04 1.49 4.53
N ALA A 5 -1.43 0.47 3.77
CA ALA A 5 -0.62 -0.73 3.57
C ALA A 5 -0.12 -0.77 2.13
N ILE A 6 1.14 -1.14 1.97
CA ILE A 6 1.81 -1.12 0.67
C ILE A 6 2.34 -2.51 0.34
N GLN A 7 1.94 -3.01 -0.81
CA GLN A 7 2.43 -4.30 -1.31
C GLN A 7 2.35 -4.33 -2.83
N PRO A 8 3.14 -5.19 -3.49
CA PRO A 8 3.03 -5.33 -4.95
C PRO A 8 1.62 -5.74 -5.36
N SER A 9 1.18 -5.23 -6.51
CA SER A 9 -0.20 -5.40 -6.97
C SER A 9 -0.56 -6.84 -7.32
N ASP A 10 0.42 -7.68 -7.60
CA ASP A 10 0.20 -9.06 -8.04
C ASP A 10 -0.01 -10.06 -6.89
N TYR A 11 -0.18 -9.59 -5.67
CA TYR A 11 -0.43 -10.46 -4.51
C TYR A 11 -1.91 -10.62 -4.17
N GLY A 12 -2.80 -10.31 -5.10
CA GLY A 12 -4.21 -10.62 -4.95
C GLY A 12 -5.04 -9.49 -4.36
N ASN A 13 -6.16 -9.86 -3.73
CA ASN A 13 -7.19 -8.91 -3.30
C ASN A 13 -7.26 -8.72 -1.80
N GLU A 14 -6.16 -8.96 -1.10
CA GLU A 14 -6.14 -8.76 0.35
C GLU A 14 -4.78 -8.25 0.80
N VAL A 15 -4.76 -7.52 1.90
CA VAL A 15 -3.52 -7.02 2.48
C VAL A 15 -2.78 -8.18 3.14
N LYS A 16 -1.53 -8.35 2.79
CA LYS A 16 -0.70 -9.42 3.33
C LYS A 16 -0.11 -9.00 4.67
N ILE A 17 0.18 -9.99 5.51
CA ILE A 17 0.70 -9.76 6.85
C ILE A 17 2.06 -9.05 6.83
N TRP A 18 2.82 -9.21 5.76
CA TRP A 18 4.15 -8.60 5.61
C TRP A 18 4.13 -7.25 4.89
N ALA A 19 2.94 -6.73 4.53
CA ALA A 19 2.85 -5.44 3.85
C ALA A 19 3.39 -4.32 4.74
N ASP A 20 4.04 -3.34 4.13
CA ASP A 20 4.53 -2.17 4.84
C ASP A 20 3.35 -1.27 5.22
N VAL A 21 3.31 -0.82 6.47
CA VAL A 21 2.17 -0.08 6.99
C VAL A 21 2.59 1.31 7.46
N PHE A 22 1.79 2.31 7.10
CA PHE A 22 2.00 3.71 7.51
C PHE A 22 0.73 4.23 8.19
N ASP A 23 0.89 5.14 9.14
CA ASP A 23 -0.24 5.77 9.83
C ASP A 23 -1.05 6.64 8.87
N ASN A 24 -2.31 6.89 9.25
CA ASN A 24 -3.25 7.64 8.42
C ASN A 24 -2.71 9.00 7.98
N ASP A 25 -2.03 9.72 8.85
CA ASP A 25 -1.52 11.06 8.54
C ASP A 25 -0.16 11.05 7.83
N HIS A 26 0.33 9.89 7.44
CA HIS A 26 1.60 9.73 6.72
C HIS A 26 1.41 9.22 5.30
N PHE A 27 0.30 9.61 4.66
CA PHE A 27 0.02 9.14 3.30
C PHE A 27 1.10 9.56 2.31
N ALA A 28 1.65 10.77 2.44
CA ALA A 28 2.70 11.23 1.53
C ALA A 28 3.93 10.34 1.60
N ASP A 29 4.28 9.90 2.82
CA ASP A 29 5.40 8.96 3.00
C ASP A 29 5.07 7.60 2.41
N ALA A 30 3.84 7.13 2.61
CA ALA A 30 3.39 5.86 2.05
C ALA A 30 3.48 5.88 0.52
N LYS A 31 3.00 6.97 -0.09
CA LYS A 31 3.03 7.11 -1.53
C LYS A 31 4.46 7.12 -2.06
N ARG A 32 5.35 7.86 -1.40
CA ARG A 32 6.76 7.92 -1.79
C ARG A 32 7.42 6.55 -1.68
N HIS A 33 7.11 5.82 -0.61
CA HIS A 33 7.62 4.47 -0.42
C HIS A 33 7.13 3.54 -1.54
N ALA A 34 5.85 3.62 -1.89
CA ALA A 34 5.27 2.81 -2.95
C ALA A 34 5.91 3.12 -4.31
N GLU A 35 6.16 4.39 -4.59
CA GLU A 35 6.81 4.79 -5.84
C GLU A 35 8.21 4.22 -5.94
N ARG A 36 8.97 4.30 -4.84
CA ARG A 36 10.32 3.74 -4.79
C ARG A 36 10.29 2.23 -4.96
N GLN A 37 9.37 1.57 -4.29
CA GLN A 37 9.27 0.12 -4.36
C GLN A 37 8.89 -0.33 -5.78
N ALA A 38 7.95 0.36 -6.42
CA ALA A 38 7.55 0.04 -7.79
C ALA A 38 8.74 0.18 -8.74
N GLU A 39 9.56 1.21 -8.55
CA GLU A 39 10.75 1.43 -9.36
C GLU A 39 11.78 0.31 -9.14
N GLN A 40 12.04 -0.04 -7.88
CA GLN A 40 13.01 -1.08 -7.54
C GLN A 40 12.60 -2.46 -8.05
N LEU A 41 11.31 -2.78 -7.96
CA LEU A 41 10.80 -4.07 -8.37
C LEU A 41 10.51 -4.15 -9.87
N GLY A 42 10.35 -3.00 -10.52
CA GLY A 42 9.99 -2.96 -11.93
C GLY A 42 8.57 -3.44 -12.19
N ARG A 43 7.66 -3.29 -11.19
CA ARG A 43 6.28 -3.72 -11.33
C ARG A 43 5.36 -2.89 -10.44
N PRO A 44 4.04 -2.87 -10.71
CA PRO A 44 3.10 -2.03 -9.96
C PRO A 44 3.03 -2.39 -8.48
N VAL A 45 2.76 -1.38 -7.66
CA VAL A 45 2.58 -1.52 -6.23
C VAL A 45 1.26 -0.87 -5.85
N THR A 46 0.47 -1.53 -5.01
CA THR A 46 -0.82 -1.02 -4.57
C THR A 46 -0.71 -0.43 -3.17
N ILE A 47 -1.35 0.72 -2.98
CA ILE A 47 -1.53 1.32 -1.65
C ILE A 47 -2.95 0.99 -1.23
N TRP A 48 -3.08 0.32 -0.10
CA TRP A 48 -4.38 -0.06 0.48
C TRP A 48 -4.74 0.88 1.61
N LYS A 49 -6.01 1.22 1.71
CA LYS A 49 -6.54 1.93 2.86
C LYS A 49 -7.15 0.91 3.81
N VAL A 50 -6.58 0.79 5.00
CA VAL A 50 -6.98 -0.22 5.98
C VAL A 50 -7.68 0.45 7.15
N GLY A 51 -8.96 0.16 7.33
CA GLY A 51 -9.74 0.63 8.47
C GLY A 51 -9.86 -0.46 9.51
N SER A 52 -10.66 -0.20 10.56
CA SER A 52 -10.85 -1.16 11.63
C SER A 52 -11.67 -2.38 11.23
N ILE A 53 -12.52 -2.25 10.21
CA ILE A 53 -13.42 -3.33 9.76
C ILE A 53 -13.35 -3.60 8.27
N SER A 54 -12.54 -2.84 7.53
CA SER A 54 -12.48 -3.01 6.08
C SER A 54 -11.11 -2.61 5.54
N GLU A 55 -10.79 -3.17 4.39
CA GLU A 55 -9.59 -2.80 3.65
C GLU A 55 -9.93 -2.78 2.16
N PHE A 56 -9.38 -1.81 1.44
CA PHE A 56 -9.63 -1.73 0.00
C PHE A 56 -8.48 -1.04 -0.70
N LYS A 57 -8.36 -1.31 -2.00
CA LYS A 57 -7.31 -0.71 -2.82
C LYS A 57 -7.59 0.76 -2.99
N TRP A 58 -6.66 1.61 -2.57
CA TRP A 58 -6.80 3.05 -2.68
C TRP A 58 -6.26 3.55 -4.02
N MET A 59 -5.04 3.15 -4.35
CA MET A 59 -4.44 3.53 -5.62
C MET A 59 -3.33 2.57 -6.00
N GLU A 60 -2.98 2.55 -7.26
CA GLU A 60 -1.88 1.75 -7.77
C GLU A 60 -0.79 2.67 -8.32
N VAL A 61 0.44 2.38 -7.96
CA VAL A 61 1.62 3.10 -8.44
C VAL A 61 2.34 2.21 -9.45
N LYS A 62 2.56 2.75 -10.65
CA LYS A 62 3.20 1.99 -11.74
C LYS A 62 4.60 2.47 -12.04
#